data_476f6192d61ed36b39268cd46accd760
#
_entry.id   476f6192d61ed36b39268cd46accd760
#
_cell.length_a   1.000
_cell.length_b   1.000
_cell.length_c   1.000
_cell.angle_alpha   90.00
_cell.angle_beta   90.00
_cell.angle_gamma   90.00
#
_symmetry.space_group_name_H-M   'P 1'
#
loop_
_entity.id
_entity.type
_entity.pdbx_description
1 polymer ?
#
loop_
_entity_poly.entity_id
_entity_poly.type
_entity_poly.pdbx_seq_one_letter_code
_entity_poly.pdbx_strand_id
1 'polypeptide(L)'
;MAATPETPAAAAPAAAAARRKTGRHRGEGQWAVGHHTPLNGNEQFKKDDDGLNVRARIENVYSKTGFDSIDPNDLRGRMRWWGLYTQRKPGIDGGKTAILEPEELDDKYFMLRVRIDGGRLTTEQLRVIGEISEEFARGTADLTDRQNVQYHWIRIEDVPEIWRRLEAVGLSTTEACGDTPRVILGSPVAGIAQDEIIDGTPAIDEIYRRIVGNPDFSNLPRKFKSAISGSPLLDVAHEINDIAFVGVNHPEHGPGFDVWVGGGLSTNPKLGVRLGTWVSLDEVPDVYEGVISIFRDYGYRRLRTRARLKFLVADWGPAKFRQVLEDEYLKRKLTDGPAPEQPSGQWRDHVGVHQQQDGKFYVGFAPRVGRVDGATLTKIADVAEQHGSARLRTTAEQKMIVLDIEADQVDSVVAALEALDLRVKPSPFRRGTMACTGIEFCKLAIVETKARGASLIDELERRLPEFAEPLTININGCPNACARIQVADIGLKGQLVLDDDGNQVEGYQVHLGGALGLEAGFGRKVRGLKVTSAGLPDYVERVVTRFEEQREDGERFAAWVGRAKDEDLS
;
A
#
# COMPACT_ATOMS: atom_id res chain seq x y z
N MET A 1 69.16 -15.44 -40.14
CA MET A 1 67.89 -16.14 -39.89
C MET A 1 67.40 -15.67 -38.53
N ALA A 2 66.49 -14.72 -38.52
CA ALA A 2 65.93 -14.12 -37.31
C ALA A 2 64.60 -14.80 -36.99
N ALA A 3 64.47 -15.31 -35.78
CA ALA A 3 63.21 -15.92 -35.29
C ALA A 3 62.25 -14.83 -34.86
N THR A 4 61.05 -14.90 -35.35
CA THR A 4 59.89 -14.05 -34.94
C THR A 4 59.36 -14.50 -33.59
N PRO A 5 59.00 -13.63 -32.67
CA PRO A 5 58.38 -14.01 -31.41
C PRO A 5 56.87 -14.30 -31.59
N GLU A 6 56.47 -15.45 -31.12
CA GLU A 6 55.04 -15.86 -31.03
C GLU A 6 54.29 -14.98 -30.01
N THR A 7 53.16 -14.44 -30.44
CA THR A 7 52.20 -13.73 -29.59
C THR A 7 51.42 -14.74 -28.74
N PRO A 8 51.25 -14.56 -27.42
CA PRO A 8 50.44 -15.48 -26.62
C PRO A 8 48.94 -15.30 -26.94
N ALA A 9 48.27 -16.43 -27.19
CA ALA A 9 46.86 -16.51 -27.43
C ALA A 9 46.06 -16.00 -26.22
N ALA A 10 45.08 -15.12 -26.48
CA ALA A 10 44.17 -14.62 -25.49
C ALA A 10 43.30 -15.76 -24.94
N ALA A 11 43.32 -15.95 -23.63
CA ALA A 11 42.47 -16.92 -22.92
C ALA A 11 41.01 -16.53 -23.09
N ALA A 12 40.19 -17.47 -23.57
CA ALA A 12 38.75 -17.35 -23.66
C ALA A 12 38.14 -17.12 -22.26
N PRO A 13 37.09 -16.29 -22.12
CA PRO A 13 36.46 -16.08 -20.81
C PRO A 13 35.81 -17.39 -20.35
N ALA A 14 36.12 -17.77 -19.11
CA ALA A 14 35.54 -18.94 -18.45
C ALA A 14 34.01 -18.84 -18.46
N ALA A 15 33.35 -19.82 -19.06
CA ALA A 15 31.91 -19.95 -19.08
C ALA A 15 31.39 -19.95 -17.63
N ALA A 16 30.54 -19.00 -17.30
CA ALA A 16 29.85 -18.93 -16.02
C ALA A 16 29.09 -20.25 -15.82
N ALA A 17 29.52 -21.03 -14.84
CA ALA A 17 28.90 -22.30 -14.49
C ALA A 17 27.40 -22.06 -14.19
N ALA A 18 26.54 -22.59 -15.02
CA ALA A 18 25.10 -22.55 -14.84
C ALA A 18 24.77 -23.12 -13.44
N ARG A 19 24.34 -22.25 -12.54
CA ARG A 19 23.83 -22.66 -11.22
C ARG A 19 22.70 -23.67 -11.45
N ARG A 20 22.97 -24.94 -11.17
CA ARG A 20 21.97 -26.00 -11.12
C ARG A 20 20.84 -25.51 -10.21
N LYS A 21 19.65 -25.33 -10.77
CA LYS A 21 18.42 -25.14 -10.00
C LYS A 21 18.20 -26.42 -9.19
N THR A 22 18.66 -26.43 -7.94
CA THR A 22 18.29 -27.47 -6.99
C THR A 22 16.77 -27.46 -6.86
N GLY A 23 16.15 -28.63 -7.05
CA GLY A 23 14.71 -28.78 -6.92
C GLY A 23 14.25 -28.24 -5.56
N ARG A 24 13.29 -27.30 -5.58
CA ARG A 24 12.75 -26.72 -4.35
C ARG A 24 11.85 -27.75 -3.69
N HIS A 25 12.28 -28.31 -2.58
CA HIS A 25 11.43 -29.16 -1.76
C HIS A 25 10.27 -28.31 -1.16
N ARG A 26 9.03 -28.76 -1.37
CA ARG A 26 7.85 -28.21 -0.70
C ARG A 26 8.02 -28.42 0.82
N GLY A 27 7.79 -27.37 1.60
CA GLY A 27 7.92 -27.42 3.06
C GLY A 27 9.23 -26.87 3.63
N GLU A 28 10.23 -26.53 2.82
CA GLU A 28 11.49 -25.91 3.25
C GLU A 28 11.35 -24.44 3.67
N GLY A 29 10.34 -24.04 4.33
CA GLY A 29 10.16 -22.65 4.71
C GLY A 29 9.43 -22.47 6.02
N GLN A 30 8.93 -23.55 6.57
CA GLN A 30 8.19 -23.54 7.83
C GLN A 30 9.16 -23.57 9.00
N TRP A 31 9.17 -22.51 9.80
CA TRP A 31 10.12 -22.41 10.89
C TRP A 31 9.50 -22.22 12.26
N ALA A 32 8.26 -21.77 12.30
CA ALA A 32 7.68 -21.36 13.56
C ALA A 32 7.40 -22.55 14.50
N VAL A 33 7.14 -23.71 13.94
CA VAL A 33 6.83 -24.92 14.71
C VAL A 33 7.98 -25.93 14.60
N GLY A 34 9.16 -25.57 15.08
CA GLY A 34 10.21 -26.56 15.27
C GLY A 34 11.55 -26.30 14.63
N HIS A 35 11.98 -26.22 13.46
CA HIS A 35 13.37 -26.19 13.00
C HIS A 35 13.76 -25.01 12.15
N HIS A 36 14.90 -24.41 12.49
CA HIS A 36 15.05 -23.07 12.01
C HIS A 36 16.50 -22.70 11.74
N THR A 37 17.30 -23.67 11.38
CA THR A 37 18.69 -23.45 10.99
C THR A 37 18.93 -23.89 9.55
N PRO A 38 19.71 -23.11 8.76
CA PRO A 38 20.24 -21.80 9.13
C PRO A 38 19.20 -20.69 9.04
N LEU A 39 19.21 -19.74 9.99
CA LEU A 39 18.43 -18.53 9.93
C LEU A 39 18.95 -17.61 8.81
N ASN A 40 18.07 -16.94 8.06
CA ASN A 40 18.50 -15.82 7.24
C ASN A 40 18.76 -14.57 8.11
N GLY A 41 19.50 -13.60 7.60
CA GLY A 41 19.90 -12.43 8.38
C GLY A 41 18.72 -11.65 8.99
N ASN A 42 17.55 -11.62 8.33
CA ASN A 42 16.36 -10.97 8.90
C ASN A 42 15.77 -11.75 10.08
N GLU A 43 15.74 -13.07 10.03
CA GLU A 43 15.28 -13.89 11.15
C GLU A 43 16.28 -13.86 12.31
N GLN A 44 17.59 -13.77 12.01
CA GLN A 44 18.62 -13.70 13.02
C GLN A 44 18.46 -12.47 13.90
N PHE A 45 18.39 -11.25 13.33
CA PHE A 45 18.28 -10.05 14.16
C PHE A 45 16.96 -9.99 14.95
N LYS A 46 15.88 -10.61 14.44
CA LYS A 46 14.58 -10.71 15.14
C LYS A 46 14.64 -11.72 16.29
N LYS A 47 15.47 -12.76 16.18
CA LYS A 47 15.71 -13.72 17.25
C LYS A 47 16.59 -13.13 18.35
N ASP A 48 17.58 -12.32 17.98
CA ASP A 48 18.53 -11.75 18.93
C ASP A 48 17.89 -10.69 19.84
N ASP A 49 16.92 -9.91 19.30
CA ASP A 49 16.21 -8.88 20.06
C ASP A 49 14.88 -8.50 19.37
N ASP A 50 13.84 -8.23 20.16
CA ASP A 50 12.55 -7.75 19.65
C ASP A 50 12.70 -6.34 19.05
N GLY A 51 12.09 -6.15 17.88
CA GLY A 51 12.10 -4.85 17.19
C GLY A 51 11.44 -3.72 17.98
N LEU A 52 10.53 -4.02 18.89
CA LEU A 52 9.90 -3.01 19.76
C LEU A 52 10.92 -2.37 20.72
N ASN A 53 11.96 -3.09 21.13
CA ASN A 53 12.98 -2.61 22.06
C ASN A 53 13.88 -1.49 21.51
N VAL A 54 13.93 -1.29 20.17
CA VAL A 54 14.77 -0.27 19.57
C VAL A 54 14.37 1.16 19.98
N ARG A 55 13.12 1.37 20.40
CA ARG A 55 12.64 2.69 20.88
C ARG A 55 13.54 3.24 21.96
N ALA A 56 13.82 2.46 23.00
CA ALA A 56 14.65 2.89 24.11
C ALA A 56 16.07 3.28 23.66
N ARG A 57 16.62 2.61 22.65
CA ARG A 57 17.93 2.98 22.07
C ARG A 57 17.85 4.27 21.24
N ILE A 58 16.76 4.48 20.52
CA ILE A 58 16.53 5.74 19.79
C ILE A 58 16.45 6.91 20.78
N GLU A 59 15.60 6.80 21.81
CA GLU A 59 15.39 7.88 22.80
C GLU A 59 16.62 8.18 23.66
N ASN A 60 17.37 7.16 24.06
CA ASN A 60 18.44 7.31 25.03
C ASN A 60 19.85 7.40 24.45
N VAL A 61 20.06 6.89 23.22
CA VAL A 61 21.37 6.82 22.58
C VAL A 61 21.37 7.53 21.23
N TYR A 62 20.68 6.99 20.23
CA TYR A 62 20.84 7.41 18.83
C TYR A 62 20.42 8.85 18.56
N SER A 63 19.37 9.34 19.24
CA SER A 63 18.95 10.74 19.14
C SER A 63 19.98 11.73 19.69
N LYS A 64 20.89 11.27 20.55
CA LYS A 64 21.93 12.11 21.20
C LYS A 64 23.29 11.98 20.53
N THR A 65 23.57 10.85 19.91
CA THR A 65 24.89 10.53 19.32
C THR A 65 24.88 10.56 17.80
N GLY A 66 23.70 10.70 17.18
CA GLY A 66 23.52 10.88 15.74
C GLY A 66 23.53 9.59 14.92
N PHE A 67 23.25 9.74 13.65
CA PHE A 67 23.04 8.66 12.68
C PHE A 67 24.19 7.64 12.64
N ASP A 68 25.43 8.09 12.69
CA ASP A 68 26.62 7.25 12.53
C ASP A 68 26.85 6.30 13.74
N SER A 69 26.12 6.50 14.84
CA SER A 69 26.16 5.63 16.03
C SER A 69 25.20 4.46 15.98
N ILE A 70 24.31 4.38 14.98
CA ILE A 70 23.24 3.41 14.94
C ILE A 70 23.78 2.01 14.59
N ASP A 71 23.46 1.01 15.42
CA ASP A 71 23.76 -0.39 15.13
C ASP A 71 23.17 -0.82 13.77
N PRO A 72 23.96 -1.51 12.91
CA PRO A 72 23.48 -1.91 11.58
C PRO A 72 22.21 -2.77 11.56
N ASN A 73 21.98 -3.63 12.58
CA ASN A 73 20.77 -4.45 12.67
C ASN A 73 19.57 -3.60 13.10
N ASP A 74 19.78 -2.56 13.90
CA ASP A 74 18.73 -1.61 14.22
C ASP A 74 18.39 -0.75 12.99
N LEU A 75 19.39 -0.16 12.34
CA LEU A 75 19.24 0.71 11.17
C LEU A 75 18.51 -0.01 10.01
N ARG A 76 18.93 -1.22 9.67
CA ARG A 76 18.39 -1.97 8.53
C ARG A 76 17.27 -2.93 8.91
N GLY A 77 17.04 -3.14 10.21
CA GLY A 77 16.09 -4.10 10.74
C GLY A 77 15.06 -3.47 11.66
N ARG A 78 15.40 -3.29 12.95
CA ARG A 78 14.45 -3.07 14.04
C ARG A 78 13.78 -1.69 14.01
N MET A 79 14.42 -0.64 13.49
CA MET A 79 13.81 0.69 13.38
C MET A 79 12.50 0.70 12.59
N ARG A 80 12.29 -0.30 11.72
CA ARG A 80 11.05 -0.47 10.98
C ARG A 80 9.84 -0.69 11.88
N TRP A 81 10.03 -1.29 13.06
CA TRP A 81 8.94 -1.48 14.03
C TRP A 81 8.34 -0.15 14.51
N TRP A 82 9.15 0.91 14.46
CA TRP A 82 8.74 2.27 14.83
C TRP A 82 8.53 3.18 13.62
N GLY A 83 8.23 2.61 12.45
CA GLY A 83 7.86 3.34 11.25
C GLY A 83 9.03 3.93 10.48
N LEU A 84 10.27 3.69 10.88
CA LEU A 84 11.47 4.30 10.32
C LEU A 84 12.13 3.43 9.24
N TYR A 85 12.44 4.06 8.11
CA TYR A 85 13.33 3.53 7.06
C TYR A 85 14.31 4.61 6.63
N THR A 86 15.59 4.28 6.47
CA THR A 86 16.50 5.18 5.77
C THR A 86 15.99 5.45 4.36
N GLN A 87 15.98 6.71 3.97
CA GLN A 87 15.61 7.10 2.60
C GLN A 87 16.77 6.95 1.63
N ARG A 88 16.49 7.08 0.33
CA ARG A 88 17.49 7.06 -0.73
C ARG A 88 18.30 8.34 -0.71
N LYS A 89 19.61 8.21 -0.87
CA LYS A 89 20.50 9.35 -1.07
C LYS A 89 20.17 10.03 -2.41
N PRO A 90 19.96 11.36 -2.43
CA PRO A 90 19.66 12.10 -3.65
C PRO A 90 20.74 11.98 -4.73
N GLY A 91 20.33 12.07 -6.00
CA GLY A 91 21.26 12.12 -7.13
C GLY A 91 21.81 10.76 -7.59
N ILE A 92 21.40 9.66 -6.97
CA ILE A 92 21.79 8.32 -7.44
C ILE A 92 20.81 7.86 -8.53
N ASP A 93 21.31 7.59 -9.72
CA ASP A 93 20.55 7.08 -10.86
C ASP A 93 19.89 5.72 -10.57
N GLY A 94 18.69 5.49 -11.15
CA GLY A 94 17.91 4.27 -10.97
C GLY A 94 18.59 2.99 -11.42
N GLY A 95 19.46 3.07 -12.43
CA GLY A 95 20.29 1.96 -12.90
C GLY A 95 21.28 1.45 -11.86
N LYS A 96 21.59 2.27 -10.86
CA LYS A 96 22.47 1.89 -9.75
C LYS A 96 21.74 1.13 -8.63
N THR A 97 20.42 1.14 -8.59
CA THR A 97 19.63 0.54 -7.51
C THR A 97 19.94 -0.93 -7.26
N ALA A 98 20.22 -1.70 -8.30
CA ALA A 98 20.54 -3.14 -8.19
C ALA A 98 22.03 -3.45 -8.08
N ILE A 99 22.90 -2.45 -8.17
CA ILE A 99 24.35 -2.59 -8.25
C ILE A 99 25.02 -2.17 -6.95
N LEU A 100 24.55 -1.06 -6.37
CA LEU A 100 25.12 -0.50 -5.14
C LEU A 100 24.68 -1.28 -3.92
N GLU A 101 25.58 -1.34 -2.93
CA GLU A 101 25.25 -1.89 -1.62
C GLU A 101 24.26 -0.97 -0.88
N PRO A 102 23.47 -1.51 0.07
CA PRO A 102 22.51 -0.71 0.82
C PRO A 102 23.08 0.54 1.48
N GLU A 103 24.32 0.47 1.95
CA GLU A 103 25.07 1.55 2.59
C GLU A 103 25.34 2.72 1.65
N GLU A 104 25.60 2.43 0.40
CA GLU A 104 25.87 3.42 -0.64
C GLU A 104 24.60 4.16 -1.08
N LEU A 105 23.44 3.46 -0.94
CA LEU A 105 22.12 4.01 -1.24
C LEU A 105 21.50 4.78 -0.06
N ASP A 106 21.94 4.54 1.17
CA ASP A 106 21.39 5.16 2.38
C ASP A 106 21.74 6.66 2.47
N ASP A 107 20.72 7.47 2.70
CA ASP A 107 20.89 8.82 3.25
C ASP A 107 20.86 8.79 4.78
N LYS A 108 21.35 9.85 5.43
CA LYS A 108 21.26 10.03 6.90
C LYS A 108 19.88 10.47 7.38
N TYR A 109 18.92 10.56 6.49
CA TYR A 109 17.53 10.89 6.78
C TYR A 109 16.63 9.65 6.70
N PHE A 110 15.50 9.74 7.40
CA PHE A 110 14.51 8.68 7.45
C PHE A 110 13.19 9.11 6.81
N MET A 111 12.52 8.14 6.21
CA MET A 111 11.06 8.15 6.08
C MET A 111 10.49 7.72 7.43
N LEU A 112 9.50 8.44 7.95
CA LEU A 112 8.72 8.07 9.14
C LEU A 112 7.25 7.93 8.76
N ARG A 113 6.59 6.84 9.20
CA ARG A 113 5.18 6.60 8.92
C ARG A 113 4.34 6.74 10.18
N VAL A 114 3.34 7.61 10.13
CA VAL A 114 2.29 7.73 11.14
C VAL A 114 1.26 6.63 10.91
N ARG A 115 0.95 5.86 11.94
CA ARG A 115 -0.07 4.83 11.93
C ARG A 115 -1.46 5.44 12.17
N ILE A 116 -2.43 5.17 11.28
CA ILE A 116 -3.79 5.69 11.35
C ILE A 116 -4.75 4.55 11.02
N ASP A 117 -5.13 3.76 12.04
CA ASP A 117 -6.01 2.62 11.85
C ASP A 117 -7.43 3.07 11.49
N GLY A 118 -8.02 2.43 10.46
CA GLY A 118 -9.29 2.84 9.88
C GLY A 118 -9.29 4.20 9.19
N GLY A 119 -8.11 4.83 9.03
CA GLY A 119 -7.97 6.14 8.39
C GLY A 119 -8.56 7.30 9.18
N ARG A 120 -8.91 7.12 10.46
CA ARG A 120 -9.64 8.09 11.30
C ARG A 120 -8.73 9.17 11.86
N LEU A 121 -9.11 10.42 11.69
CA LEU A 121 -8.40 11.59 12.20
C LEU A 121 -9.39 12.60 12.79
N THR A 122 -8.95 13.29 13.85
CA THR A 122 -9.54 14.56 14.27
C THR A 122 -8.83 15.73 13.58
N THR A 123 -9.42 16.91 13.59
CA THR A 123 -8.79 18.15 13.10
C THR A 123 -7.52 18.47 13.87
N GLU A 124 -7.52 18.26 15.19
CA GLU A 124 -6.32 18.41 16.05
C GLU A 124 -5.19 17.47 15.63
N GLN A 125 -5.50 16.19 15.40
CA GLN A 125 -4.52 15.20 14.93
C GLN A 125 -3.94 15.59 13.57
N LEU A 126 -4.78 16.03 12.64
CA LEU A 126 -4.32 16.45 11.32
C LEU A 126 -3.44 17.70 11.40
N ARG A 127 -3.77 18.66 12.28
CA ARG A 127 -2.96 19.85 12.54
C ARG A 127 -1.58 19.49 13.07
N VAL A 128 -1.50 18.61 14.07
CA VAL A 128 -0.22 18.12 14.60
C VAL A 128 0.60 17.40 13.53
N ILE A 129 -0.04 16.61 12.67
CA ILE A 129 0.64 15.99 11.51
C ILE A 129 1.21 17.07 10.58
N GLY A 130 0.46 18.13 10.29
CA GLY A 130 0.90 19.24 9.46
C GLY A 130 2.08 20.01 10.07
N GLU A 131 2.01 20.36 11.34
CA GLU A 131 3.07 21.06 12.07
C GLU A 131 4.37 20.26 12.12
N ILE A 132 4.31 18.95 12.40
CA ILE A 132 5.46 18.05 12.36
C ILE A 132 6.08 18.04 10.95
N SER A 133 5.26 18.02 9.91
CA SER A 133 5.75 18.06 8.53
C SER A 133 6.54 19.33 8.24
N GLU A 134 6.03 20.50 8.64
CA GLU A 134 6.69 21.79 8.43
C GLU A 134 8.01 21.89 9.22
N GLU A 135 8.01 21.47 10.47
CA GLU A 135 9.16 21.65 11.35
C GLU A 135 10.28 20.63 11.10
N PHE A 136 9.93 19.35 10.87
CA PHE A 136 10.91 18.24 10.85
C PHE A 136 11.04 17.54 9.49
N ALA A 137 10.08 17.70 8.57
CA ALA A 137 10.02 16.96 7.32
C ALA A 137 10.14 17.84 6.06
N ARG A 138 10.63 19.06 6.21
CA ARG A 138 10.74 20.05 5.11
C ARG A 138 9.43 20.29 4.39
N GLY A 139 8.32 20.30 5.11
CA GLY A 139 6.97 20.45 4.60
C GLY A 139 6.43 19.23 3.84
N THR A 140 7.17 18.12 3.76
CA THR A 140 6.71 16.96 2.96
C THR A 140 5.78 16.06 3.76
N ALA A 141 4.64 15.68 3.16
CA ALA A 141 3.79 14.59 3.63
C ALA A 141 3.16 13.87 2.44
N ASP A 142 3.01 12.56 2.57
CA ASP A 142 2.39 11.71 1.56
C ASP A 142 1.24 10.90 2.19
N LEU A 143 0.04 11.04 1.63
CA LEU A 143 -1.07 10.11 1.90
C LEU A 143 -0.74 8.77 1.23
N THR A 144 -0.91 7.69 1.97
CA THR A 144 -0.60 6.35 1.44
C THR A 144 -1.87 5.59 1.04
N ASP A 145 -1.71 4.56 0.19
CA ASP A 145 -2.76 3.59 -0.15
C ASP A 145 -3.18 2.69 1.04
N ARG A 146 -2.60 2.93 2.20
CA ARG A 146 -2.94 2.28 3.47
C ARG A 146 -3.38 3.26 4.54
N GLN A 147 -4.02 4.35 4.14
CA GLN A 147 -4.63 5.33 5.03
C GLN A 147 -3.68 5.98 6.05
N ASN A 148 -2.36 5.89 5.82
CA ASN A 148 -1.35 6.49 6.66
C ASN A 148 -0.82 7.80 6.07
N VAL A 149 -0.13 8.58 6.90
CA VAL A 149 0.73 9.68 6.45
C VAL A 149 2.19 9.26 6.59
N GLN A 150 3.02 9.64 5.63
CA GLN A 150 4.45 9.37 5.69
C GLN A 150 5.24 10.65 5.43
N TYR A 151 6.19 10.90 6.34
CA TYR A 151 7.16 11.99 6.25
C TYR A 151 8.44 11.53 5.59
N HIS A 152 9.20 12.50 5.08
CA HIS A 152 10.56 12.33 4.59
C HIS A 152 11.49 13.32 5.29
N TRP A 153 12.78 13.19 5.11
CA TRP A 153 13.83 14.05 5.68
C TRP A 153 13.92 14.04 7.20
N ILE A 154 13.37 13.06 7.88
CA ILE A 154 13.41 12.98 9.34
C ILE A 154 14.83 12.65 9.81
N ARG A 155 15.34 13.43 10.75
CA ARG A 155 16.60 13.17 11.44
C ARG A 155 16.37 12.28 12.65
N ILE A 156 17.35 11.44 13.00
CA ILE A 156 17.20 10.56 14.16
C ILE A 156 17.10 11.36 15.47
N GLU A 157 17.73 12.53 15.51
CA GLU A 157 17.71 13.42 16.68
C GLU A 157 16.32 13.96 16.97
N ASP A 158 15.47 14.12 15.96
CA ASP A 158 14.15 14.72 16.05
C ASP A 158 13.05 13.69 16.38
N VAL A 159 13.35 12.40 16.21
CA VAL A 159 12.36 11.31 16.36
C VAL A 159 11.68 11.28 17.74
N PRO A 160 12.37 11.45 18.89
CA PRO A 160 11.69 11.46 20.18
C PRO A 160 10.68 12.60 20.35
N GLU A 161 10.95 13.79 19.81
CA GLU A 161 10.03 14.93 19.87
C GLU A 161 8.82 14.71 18.96
N ILE A 162 9.03 14.14 17.76
CA ILE A 162 7.95 13.77 16.87
C ILE A 162 7.01 12.75 17.55
N TRP A 163 7.56 11.72 18.20
CA TRP A 163 6.76 10.74 18.93
C TRP A 163 5.97 11.39 20.06
N ARG A 164 6.61 12.23 20.85
CA ARG A 164 5.95 12.95 21.95
C ARG A 164 4.75 13.76 21.47
N ARG A 165 4.86 14.48 20.34
CA ARG A 165 3.76 15.25 19.76
C ARG A 165 2.64 14.36 19.21
N LEU A 166 2.96 13.30 18.50
CA LEU A 166 1.99 12.34 17.99
C LEU A 166 1.23 11.65 19.11
N GLU A 167 1.95 11.17 20.12
CA GLU A 167 1.38 10.45 21.27
C GLU A 167 0.50 11.37 22.15
N ALA A 168 0.82 12.66 22.24
CA ALA A 168 0.00 13.64 22.94
C ALA A 168 -1.43 13.78 22.37
N VAL A 169 -1.61 13.48 21.08
CA VAL A 169 -2.92 13.49 20.40
C VAL A 169 -3.43 12.08 20.09
N GLY A 170 -2.86 11.04 20.70
CA GLY A 170 -3.30 9.65 20.54
C GLY A 170 -2.89 8.99 19.23
N LEU A 171 -1.91 9.54 18.50
CA LEU A 171 -1.31 8.92 17.32
C LEU A 171 0.00 8.21 17.67
N SER A 172 0.43 7.26 16.83
CA SER A 172 1.72 6.60 17.02
C SER A 172 2.36 6.18 15.68
N THR A 173 3.61 5.71 15.76
CA THR A 173 4.31 5.08 14.64
C THR A 173 4.56 3.58 14.90
N THR A 174 4.03 3.05 16.00
CA THR A 174 4.22 1.67 16.46
C THR A 174 3.77 0.69 15.38
N GLU A 175 4.68 -0.18 14.97
CA GLU A 175 4.43 -1.23 13.96
C GLU A 175 3.85 -0.73 12.62
N ALA A 176 3.99 0.56 12.33
CA ALA A 176 3.60 1.11 11.04
C ALA A 176 4.38 0.49 9.87
N CYS A 177 5.55 -0.10 10.16
CA CYS A 177 6.42 -0.81 9.24
C CYS A 177 6.92 -2.15 9.85
N GLY A 178 7.87 -2.83 9.21
CA GLY A 178 8.46 -4.08 9.75
C GLY A 178 7.72 -5.37 9.38
N ASP A 179 8.10 -6.44 10.04
CA ASP A 179 7.47 -7.76 9.92
C ASP A 179 6.45 -7.93 11.06
N THR A 180 5.43 -7.10 11.06
CA THR A 180 4.48 -6.83 12.12
C THR A 180 3.06 -6.73 11.57
N PRO A 181 2.04 -6.71 12.44
CA PRO A 181 0.67 -6.33 12.07
C PRO A 181 0.65 -4.86 11.65
N ARG A 182 0.43 -4.64 10.35
CA ARG A 182 0.38 -3.29 9.77
C ARG A 182 -0.94 -2.63 10.10
N VAL A 183 -1.04 -1.32 9.80
CA VAL A 183 -2.29 -0.59 9.92
C VAL A 183 -3.46 -1.38 9.34
N ILE A 184 -4.58 -1.36 10.03
CA ILE A 184 -5.83 -1.97 9.60
C ILE A 184 -6.56 -0.96 8.72
N LEU A 185 -6.78 -1.29 7.45
CA LEU A 185 -7.64 -0.48 6.61
C LEU A 185 -9.09 -0.59 7.09
N GLY A 186 -9.78 0.54 7.18
CA GLY A 186 -11.20 0.61 7.45
C GLY A 186 -11.94 1.37 6.36
N SER A 187 -13.24 1.13 6.19
CA SER A 187 -14.05 1.97 5.33
C SER A 187 -13.94 3.44 5.75
N PRO A 188 -13.63 4.36 4.83
CA PRO A 188 -13.57 5.78 5.17
C PRO A 188 -14.93 6.35 5.61
N VAL A 189 -16.00 5.64 5.31
CA VAL A 189 -17.38 6.03 5.64
C VAL A 189 -18.01 5.15 6.72
N ALA A 190 -17.18 4.38 7.45
CA ALA A 190 -17.65 3.53 8.54
C ALA A 190 -18.41 4.33 9.60
N GLY A 191 -19.60 3.86 9.94
CA GLY A 191 -20.52 4.46 10.92
C GLY A 191 -21.26 5.71 10.43
N ILE A 192 -21.14 6.09 9.14
CA ILE A 192 -21.80 7.28 8.61
C ILE A 192 -22.52 7.08 7.26
N ALA A 193 -22.18 6.02 6.49
CA ALA A 193 -22.80 5.79 5.19
C ALA A 193 -24.24 5.30 5.33
N GLN A 194 -25.12 5.75 4.43
CA GLN A 194 -26.54 5.37 4.43
C GLN A 194 -26.77 3.90 4.06
N ASP A 195 -25.90 3.33 3.25
CA ASP A 195 -25.97 1.97 2.71
C ASP A 195 -25.03 0.99 3.40
N GLU A 196 -24.43 1.38 4.53
CA GLU A 196 -23.50 0.53 5.26
C GLU A 196 -24.19 -0.73 5.80
N ILE A 197 -23.59 -1.89 5.57
CA ILE A 197 -24.08 -3.17 6.07
C ILE A 197 -23.81 -3.28 7.57
N ILE A 198 -22.59 -2.90 7.99
CA ILE A 198 -22.16 -3.00 9.40
C ILE A 198 -20.92 -2.11 9.63
N ASP A 199 -20.90 -1.36 10.73
CA ASP A 199 -19.74 -0.58 11.13
C ASP A 199 -18.63 -1.48 11.70
N GLY A 200 -17.50 -1.57 11.01
CA GLY A 200 -16.32 -2.33 11.43
C GLY A 200 -15.41 -1.62 12.44
N THR A 201 -15.69 -0.36 12.79
CA THR A 201 -14.84 0.47 13.67
C THR A 201 -14.57 -0.18 15.03
N PRO A 202 -15.57 -0.73 15.75
CA PRO A 202 -15.31 -1.35 17.06
C PRO A 202 -14.34 -2.54 16.99
N ALA A 203 -14.42 -3.32 15.91
CA ALA A 203 -13.50 -4.44 15.70
C ALA A 203 -12.06 -3.95 15.41
N ILE A 204 -11.89 -2.87 14.64
CA ILE A 204 -10.58 -2.26 14.40
C ILE A 204 -9.95 -1.82 15.73
N ASP A 205 -10.71 -1.15 16.58
CA ASP A 205 -10.23 -0.64 17.87
C ASP A 205 -9.82 -1.79 18.81
N GLU A 206 -10.62 -2.84 18.88
CA GLU A 206 -10.32 -3.99 19.71
C GLU A 206 -9.10 -4.79 19.19
N ILE A 207 -8.96 -4.97 17.88
CA ILE A 207 -7.76 -5.59 17.30
C ILE A 207 -6.53 -4.74 17.58
N TYR A 208 -6.62 -3.41 17.41
CA TYR A 208 -5.51 -2.51 17.75
C TYR A 208 -5.07 -2.71 19.20
N ARG A 209 -6.02 -2.69 20.13
CA ARG A 209 -5.75 -2.85 21.58
C ARG A 209 -5.08 -4.18 21.94
N ARG A 210 -5.48 -5.29 21.26
CA ARG A 210 -4.93 -6.64 21.54
C ARG A 210 -3.57 -6.87 20.93
N ILE A 211 -3.35 -6.35 19.72
CA ILE A 211 -2.30 -6.84 18.82
C ILE A 211 -1.14 -5.86 18.66
N VAL A 212 -1.42 -4.53 18.59
CA VAL A 212 -0.38 -3.55 18.30
C VAL A 212 0.50 -3.30 19.51
N GLY A 213 1.82 -3.42 19.33
CA GLY A 213 2.79 -3.33 20.41
C GLY A 213 2.84 -4.56 21.33
N ASN A 214 2.10 -5.62 20.99
CA ASN A 214 2.13 -6.88 21.74
C ASN A 214 3.32 -7.74 21.25
N PRO A 215 4.27 -8.09 22.15
CA PRO A 215 5.44 -8.89 21.78
C PRO A 215 5.11 -10.25 21.16
N ASP A 216 3.96 -10.85 21.47
CA ASP A 216 3.53 -12.12 20.87
C ASP A 216 3.28 -12.02 19.38
N PHE A 217 3.03 -10.80 18.85
CA PHE A 217 2.77 -10.53 17.45
C PHE A 217 3.81 -9.62 16.78
N SER A 218 4.81 -9.15 17.50
CA SER A 218 5.86 -8.26 16.99
C SER A 218 6.87 -8.97 16.07
N ASN A 219 6.94 -10.30 16.10
CA ASN A 219 7.86 -11.11 15.29
C ASN A 219 7.09 -12.05 14.34
N LEU A 220 6.53 -11.50 13.27
CA LEU A 220 5.90 -12.29 12.21
C LEU A 220 6.91 -12.70 11.12
N PRO A 221 6.62 -13.72 10.31
CA PRO A 221 7.47 -14.08 9.16
C PRO A 221 7.70 -12.92 8.20
N ARG A 222 6.69 -12.08 8.00
CA ARG A 222 6.69 -10.91 7.12
C ARG A 222 5.58 -9.95 7.55
N LYS A 223 5.52 -8.74 6.94
CA LYS A 223 4.40 -7.80 7.14
C LYS A 223 3.06 -8.50 6.98
N PHE A 224 2.14 -8.23 7.90
CA PHE A 224 0.76 -8.72 7.89
C PHE A 224 -0.17 -7.54 7.66
N LYS A 225 -0.94 -7.57 6.57
CA LYS A 225 -1.82 -6.49 6.13
C LYS A 225 -3.27 -6.89 6.33
N SER A 226 -4.09 -5.97 6.81
CA SER A 226 -5.48 -6.23 7.19
C SER A 226 -6.42 -5.18 6.62
N ALA A 227 -7.68 -5.56 6.41
CA ALA A 227 -8.74 -4.65 5.99
C ALA A 227 -10.08 -5.10 6.57
N ILE A 228 -10.90 -4.14 6.98
CA ILE A 228 -12.28 -4.36 7.47
C ILE A 228 -13.18 -3.31 6.81
N SER A 229 -14.21 -3.74 6.11
CA SER A 229 -15.19 -2.83 5.51
C SER A 229 -16.58 -3.44 5.53
N GLY A 230 -17.54 -2.69 6.06
CA GLY A 230 -18.96 -2.98 5.92
C GLY A 230 -19.63 -2.19 4.80
N SER A 231 -18.86 -1.43 4.02
CA SER A 231 -19.38 -0.71 2.86
C SER A 231 -19.65 -1.67 1.69
N PRO A 232 -20.81 -1.56 1.03
CA PRO A 232 -21.12 -2.34 -0.17
C PRO A 232 -20.22 -1.97 -1.36
N LEU A 233 -19.48 -0.86 -1.29
CA LEU A 233 -18.51 -0.44 -2.32
C LEU A 233 -17.21 -1.25 -2.27
N LEU A 234 -16.95 -2.06 -1.25
CA LEU A 234 -15.70 -2.83 -1.08
C LEU A 234 -14.45 -1.94 -1.12
N ASP A 235 -14.47 -0.84 -0.39
CA ASP A 235 -13.60 0.35 -0.52
C ASP A 235 -12.20 0.22 0.12
N VAL A 236 -11.81 -0.95 0.60
CA VAL A 236 -10.53 -1.19 1.30
C VAL A 236 -9.56 -2.11 0.55
N ALA A 237 -9.82 -2.42 -0.72
CA ALA A 237 -9.02 -3.36 -1.51
C ALA A 237 -8.78 -4.70 -0.78
N HIS A 238 -9.86 -5.31 -0.30
CA HIS A 238 -9.84 -6.49 0.55
C HIS A 238 -9.06 -7.67 -0.07
N GLU A 239 -9.12 -7.81 -1.38
CA GLU A 239 -8.54 -8.90 -2.17
C GLU A 239 -7.01 -8.99 -2.09
N ILE A 240 -6.34 -7.91 -1.69
CA ILE A 240 -4.86 -7.83 -1.67
C ILE A 240 -4.28 -7.71 -0.25
N ASN A 241 -5.07 -8.02 0.76
CA ASN A 241 -4.65 -8.07 2.17
C ASN A 241 -4.39 -9.51 2.63
N ASP A 242 -3.57 -9.69 3.67
CA ASP A 242 -3.30 -11.01 4.26
C ASP A 242 -4.55 -11.56 4.95
N ILE A 243 -5.35 -10.68 5.55
CA ILE A 243 -6.70 -10.93 6.04
C ILE A 243 -7.61 -9.77 5.67
N ALA A 244 -8.86 -10.06 5.35
CA ALA A 244 -9.89 -9.04 5.24
C ALA A 244 -11.26 -9.56 5.73
N PHE A 245 -12.05 -8.63 6.27
CA PHE A 245 -13.42 -8.83 6.69
C PHE A 245 -14.32 -7.92 5.84
N VAL A 246 -15.26 -8.51 5.13
CA VAL A 246 -16.15 -7.82 4.19
C VAL A 246 -17.59 -7.98 4.65
N GLY A 247 -18.30 -6.87 4.81
CA GLY A 247 -19.69 -6.85 5.26
C GLY A 247 -20.61 -7.67 4.38
N VAL A 248 -21.43 -8.51 5.01
CA VAL A 248 -22.46 -9.33 4.36
C VAL A 248 -23.69 -9.46 5.26
N ASN A 249 -24.85 -9.68 4.65
CA ASN A 249 -26.08 -10.00 5.36
C ASN A 249 -26.32 -11.51 5.31
N HIS A 250 -26.24 -12.19 6.46
CA HIS A 250 -26.59 -13.60 6.56
C HIS A 250 -28.10 -13.76 6.72
N PRO A 251 -28.74 -14.72 6.01
CA PRO A 251 -30.21 -14.88 6.06
C PRO A 251 -30.80 -15.12 7.45
N GLU A 252 -30.05 -15.82 8.32
CA GLU A 252 -30.50 -16.20 9.67
C GLU A 252 -29.85 -15.36 10.77
N HIS A 253 -28.61 -14.85 10.56
CA HIS A 253 -27.84 -14.18 11.60
C HIS A 253 -27.73 -12.65 11.38
N GLY A 254 -28.22 -12.13 10.25
CA GLY A 254 -28.18 -10.71 9.93
C GLY A 254 -26.78 -10.20 9.54
N PRO A 255 -26.51 -8.90 9.78
CA PRO A 255 -25.23 -8.28 9.39
C PRO A 255 -24.04 -8.91 10.08
N GLY A 256 -22.95 -9.09 9.35
CA GLY A 256 -21.67 -9.62 9.82
C GLY A 256 -20.63 -9.54 8.72
N PHE A 257 -19.59 -10.37 8.80
CA PHE A 257 -18.48 -10.31 7.88
C PHE A 257 -18.15 -11.66 7.24
N ASP A 258 -17.90 -11.64 5.92
CA ASP A 258 -17.23 -12.72 5.20
C ASP A 258 -15.71 -12.58 5.34
N VAL A 259 -14.99 -13.68 5.54
CA VAL A 259 -13.55 -13.69 5.83
C VAL A 259 -12.74 -14.09 4.60
N TRP A 260 -11.78 -13.24 4.25
CA TRP A 260 -10.83 -13.44 3.14
C TRP A 260 -9.41 -13.56 3.67
N VAL A 261 -8.60 -14.46 3.11
CA VAL A 261 -7.20 -14.66 3.52
C VAL A 261 -6.25 -14.82 2.34
N GLY A 262 -4.99 -14.47 2.54
CA GLY A 262 -3.90 -14.80 1.60
C GLY A 262 -3.75 -13.89 0.40
N GLY A 263 -4.29 -12.67 0.43
CA GLY A 263 -4.06 -11.68 -0.61
C GLY A 263 -2.69 -10.98 -0.52
N GLY A 264 -2.18 -10.53 -1.65
CA GLY A 264 -0.97 -9.71 -1.69
C GLY A 264 -0.29 -9.64 -3.04
N LEU A 265 0.18 -8.46 -3.37
CA LEU A 265 0.85 -8.14 -4.64
C LEU A 265 2.37 -8.40 -4.58
N SER A 266 3.18 -7.64 -5.30
CA SER A 266 4.63 -7.78 -5.52
C SER A 266 4.96 -8.77 -6.64
N THR A 267 6.14 -9.37 -6.65
CA THR A 267 6.64 -10.21 -7.76
C THR A 267 5.84 -11.50 -8.00
N ASN A 268 5.11 -11.98 -7.01
CA ASN A 268 4.22 -13.15 -7.11
C ASN A 268 2.84 -12.77 -6.58
N PRO A 269 2.04 -12.00 -7.33
CA PRO A 269 0.74 -11.53 -6.86
C PRO A 269 -0.23 -12.70 -6.67
N LYS A 270 -1.07 -12.58 -5.63
CA LYS A 270 -2.19 -13.48 -5.36
C LYS A 270 -3.35 -12.65 -4.82
N LEU A 271 -4.54 -12.94 -5.29
CA LEU A 271 -5.76 -12.44 -4.67
C LEU A 271 -6.08 -13.28 -3.45
N GLY A 272 -6.74 -12.66 -2.47
CA GLY A 272 -7.30 -13.34 -1.31
C GLY A 272 -8.36 -14.36 -1.72
N VAL A 273 -8.50 -15.37 -0.89
CA VAL A 273 -9.54 -16.38 -1.07
C VAL A 273 -10.52 -16.33 0.09
N ARG A 274 -11.80 -16.55 -0.19
CA ARG A 274 -12.83 -16.62 0.83
C ARG A 274 -12.69 -17.91 1.66
N LEU A 275 -12.90 -17.78 2.97
CA LEU A 275 -13.09 -18.95 3.84
C LEU A 275 -14.53 -19.48 3.81
N GLY A 276 -15.47 -18.72 3.23
CA GLY A 276 -16.88 -19.08 3.16
C GLY A 276 -17.55 -19.05 4.54
N THR A 277 -17.20 -18.10 5.38
CA THR A 277 -17.68 -18.00 6.77
C THR A 277 -18.37 -16.68 7.00
N TRP A 278 -19.37 -16.70 7.87
CA TRP A 278 -19.95 -15.51 8.48
C TRP A 278 -19.39 -15.35 9.90
N VAL A 279 -19.04 -14.12 10.27
CA VAL A 279 -18.48 -13.77 11.58
C VAL A 279 -19.21 -12.53 12.09
N SER A 280 -19.74 -12.58 13.30
CA SER A 280 -20.35 -11.40 13.94
C SER A 280 -19.28 -10.35 14.26
N LEU A 281 -19.69 -9.09 14.45
CA LEU A 281 -18.77 -7.99 14.79
C LEU A 281 -17.89 -8.31 16.01
N ASP A 282 -18.48 -8.88 17.05
CA ASP A 282 -17.78 -9.20 18.30
C ASP A 282 -16.78 -10.35 18.15
N GLU A 283 -16.95 -11.22 17.16
CA GLU A 283 -16.04 -12.34 16.89
C GLU A 283 -14.87 -11.98 15.97
N VAL A 284 -14.93 -10.83 15.29
CA VAL A 284 -13.87 -10.40 14.35
C VAL A 284 -12.50 -10.35 15.01
N PRO A 285 -12.32 -9.79 16.23
CA PRO A 285 -11.01 -9.78 16.88
C PRO A 285 -10.45 -11.17 17.17
N ASP A 286 -11.28 -12.13 17.57
CA ASP A 286 -10.86 -13.51 17.83
C ASP A 286 -10.42 -14.23 16.56
N VAL A 287 -11.18 -14.07 15.48
CA VAL A 287 -10.84 -14.64 14.17
C VAL A 287 -9.56 -14.01 13.62
N TYR A 288 -9.40 -12.70 13.79
CA TYR A 288 -8.16 -12.01 13.43
C TYR A 288 -6.96 -12.56 14.17
N GLU A 289 -7.07 -12.71 15.51
CA GLU A 289 -6.01 -13.25 16.37
C GLU A 289 -5.68 -14.69 16.00
N GLY A 290 -6.66 -15.51 15.66
CA GLY A 290 -6.46 -16.86 15.16
C GLY A 290 -5.67 -16.89 13.85
N VAL A 291 -6.05 -16.06 12.88
CA VAL A 291 -5.36 -16.01 11.56
C VAL A 291 -3.93 -15.48 11.66
N ILE A 292 -3.70 -14.44 12.46
CA ILE A 292 -2.32 -13.93 12.65
C ILE A 292 -1.45 -14.93 13.43
N SER A 293 -2.04 -15.69 14.36
CA SER A 293 -1.36 -16.76 15.08
C SER A 293 -0.98 -17.91 14.15
N ILE A 294 -1.86 -18.32 13.23
CA ILE A 294 -1.50 -19.28 12.16
C ILE A 294 -0.31 -18.76 11.36
N PHE A 295 -0.32 -17.48 11.01
CA PHE A 295 0.79 -16.89 10.25
C PHE A 295 2.09 -16.86 11.05
N ARG A 296 2.05 -16.50 12.34
CA ARG A 296 3.19 -16.53 13.25
C ARG A 296 3.79 -17.94 13.36
N ASP A 297 2.93 -18.97 13.53
CA ASP A 297 3.31 -20.31 13.91
C ASP A 297 3.63 -21.21 12.69
N TYR A 298 2.89 -21.09 11.59
CA TYR A 298 3.04 -21.90 10.37
C TYR A 298 3.63 -21.14 9.18
N GLY A 299 3.75 -19.81 9.26
CA GLY A 299 4.26 -18.98 8.17
C GLY A 299 5.70 -19.30 7.79
N TYR A 300 6.00 -19.24 6.51
CA TYR A 300 7.34 -19.53 5.98
C TYR A 300 8.33 -18.42 6.29
N ARG A 301 9.49 -18.77 6.90
CA ARG A 301 10.51 -17.78 7.33
C ARG A 301 11.85 -17.91 6.61
N ARG A 302 12.20 -19.10 6.12
CA ARG A 302 13.51 -19.39 5.52
C ARG A 302 13.84 -18.52 4.32
N LEU A 303 12.88 -18.36 3.39
CA LEU A 303 13.02 -17.56 2.19
C LEU A 303 12.17 -16.30 2.29
N ARG A 304 12.81 -15.15 2.46
CA ARG A 304 12.10 -13.87 2.62
C ARG A 304 11.16 -13.54 1.44
N THR A 305 11.49 -13.97 0.23
CA THR A 305 10.64 -13.81 -0.95
C THR A 305 9.37 -14.67 -0.93
N ARG A 306 9.29 -15.65 0.00
CA ARG A 306 8.16 -16.55 0.18
C ARG A 306 7.56 -16.50 1.59
N ALA A 307 7.86 -15.48 2.35
CA ALA A 307 7.47 -15.37 3.76
C ALA A 307 6.10 -14.72 4.00
N ARG A 308 5.34 -14.35 2.96
CA ARG A 308 3.97 -13.79 3.12
C ARG A 308 2.94 -14.89 3.32
N LEU A 309 1.85 -14.57 4.05
CA LEU A 309 0.74 -15.50 4.32
C LEU A 309 0.16 -16.14 3.05
N LYS A 310 0.08 -15.40 1.96
CA LYS A 310 -0.43 -15.88 0.66
C LYS A 310 0.24 -17.16 0.13
N PHE A 311 1.47 -17.43 0.53
CA PHE A 311 2.15 -18.66 0.13
C PHE A 311 1.69 -19.86 0.95
N LEU A 312 1.48 -19.68 2.25
CA LEU A 312 0.89 -20.70 3.12
C LEU A 312 -0.54 -21.03 2.68
N VAL A 313 -1.37 -19.99 2.44
CA VAL A 313 -2.74 -20.17 1.95
C VAL A 313 -2.79 -20.88 0.59
N ALA A 314 -1.85 -20.54 -0.32
CA ALA A 314 -1.78 -21.22 -1.62
C ALA A 314 -1.38 -22.70 -1.53
N ASP A 315 -0.57 -23.07 -0.54
CA ASP A 315 -0.15 -24.46 -0.34
C ASP A 315 -1.23 -25.27 0.41
N TRP A 316 -1.95 -24.65 1.34
CA TRP A 316 -2.98 -25.34 2.12
C TRP A 316 -4.35 -25.36 1.44
N GLY A 317 -4.70 -24.30 0.73
CA GLY A 317 -6.05 -24.02 0.28
C GLY A 317 -6.96 -23.49 1.40
N PRO A 318 -8.12 -22.88 1.04
CA PRO A 318 -9.03 -22.27 2.00
C PRO A 318 -9.65 -23.29 2.99
N ALA A 319 -9.97 -24.49 2.55
CA ALA A 319 -10.61 -25.51 3.39
C ALA A 319 -9.69 -25.96 4.53
N LYS A 320 -8.41 -26.30 4.25
CA LYS A 320 -7.44 -26.66 5.28
C LYS A 320 -7.13 -25.47 6.18
N PHE A 321 -7.00 -24.25 5.62
CA PHE A 321 -6.74 -23.06 6.42
C PHE A 321 -7.87 -22.82 7.43
N ARG A 322 -9.13 -22.89 6.99
CA ARG A 322 -10.31 -22.79 7.85
C ARG A 322 -10.33 -23.90 8.91
N GLN A 323 -10.06 -25.14 8.53
CA GLN A 323 -10.00 -26.26 9.47
C GLN A 323 -8.98 -26.02 10.60
N VAL A 324 -7.77 -25.60 10.28
CA VAL A 324 -6.72 -25.29 11.27
C VAL A 324 -7.16 -24.11 12.17
N LEU A 325 -7.74 -23.07 11.58
CA LEU A 325 -8.27 -21.93 12.33
C LEU A 325 -9.31 -22.37 13.37
N GLU A 326 -10.30 -23.17 12.95
CA GLU A 326 -11.37 -23.67 13.79
C GLU A 326 -10.88 -24.64 14.87
N ASP A 327 -10.05 -25.63 14.47
CA ASP A 327 -9.68 -26.75 15.34
C ASP A 327 -8.52 -26.40 16.29
N GLU A 328 -7.54 -25.61 15.86
CA GLU A 328 -6.32 -25.35 16.65
C GLU A 328 -6.37 -24.02 17.41
N TYR A 329 -6.99 -22.97 16.85
CA TYR A 329 -6.96 -21.62 17.43
C TYR A 329 -8.30 -21.23 18.05
N LEU A 330 -9.40 -21.29 17.31
CA LEU A 330 -10.71 -20.86 17.83
C LEU A 330 -11.36 -21.91 18.74
N LYS A 331 -11.04 -23.20 18.58
CA LYS A 331 -11.66 -24.32 19.28
C LYS A 331 -13.18 -24.40 19.12
N ARG A 332 -13.69 -23.85 18.03
CA ARG A 332 -15.09 -23.86 17.62
C ARG A 332 -15.22 -23.79 16.11
N LYS A 333 -16.35 -24.21 15.57
CA LYS A 333 -16.66 -24.06 14.16
C LYS A 333 -17.17 -22.64 13.87
N LEU A 334 -16.81 -22.13 12.69
CA LEU A 334 -17.36 -20.89 12.17
C LEU A 334 -18.64 -21.19 11.38
N THR A 335 -19.60 -20.28 11.46
CA THR A 335 -20.83 -20.32 10.66
C THR A 335 -20.49 -20.17 9.18
N ASP A 336 -21.11 -20.93 8.31
CA ASP A 336 -21.01 -20.74 6.86
C ASP A 336 -21.69 -19.43 6.47
N GLY A 337 -21.14 -18.71 5.48
CA GLY A 337 -21.63 -17.38 5.11
C GLY A 337 -21.71 -17.11 3.62
N PRO A 338 -22.60 -16.18 3.21
CA PRO A 338 -22.73 -15.77 1.82
C PRO A 338 -21.49 -15.04 1.31
N ALA A 339 -21.37 -14.93 -0.02
CA ALA A 339 -20.43 -14.00 -0.64
C ALA A 339 -20.93 -12.56 -0.51
N PRO A 340 -20.03 -11.56 -0.46
CA PRO A 340 -20.43 -10.17 -0.62
C PRO A 340 -21.06 -9.95 -2.00
N GLU A 341 -21.98 -8.99 -2.07
CA GLU A 341 -22.62 -8.60 -3.31
C GLU A 341 -21.68 -7.77 -4.19
N GLN A 342 -21.92 -7.76 -5.51
CA GLN A 342 -21.18 -6.93 -6.44
C GLN A 342 -21.50 -5.45 -6.19
N PRO A 343 -20.49 -4.56 -6.04
CA PRO A 343 -20.73 -3.15 -5.86
C PRO A 343 -21.50 -2.54 -7.04
N SER A 344 -22.49 -1.71 -6.72
CA SER A 344 -23.21 -0.92 -7.73
C SER A 344 -22.44 0.30 -8.22
N GLY A 345 -21.47 0.80 -7.42
CA GLY A 345 -20.64 1.96 -7.72
C GLY A 345 -19.41 1.64 -8.55
N GLN A 346 -19.01 2.58 -9.40
CA GLN A 346 -17.79 2.48 -10.21
C GLN A 346 -16.55 2.97 -9.46
N TRP A 347 -16.71 4.02 -8.63
CA TRP A 347 -15.66 4.58 -7.80
C TRP A 347 -15.79 4.13 -6.35
N ARG A 348 -14.66 3.88 -5.69
CA ARG A 348 -14.57 3.39 -4.31
C ARG A 348 -13.81 4.35 -3.39
N ASP A 349 -13.51 5.54 -3.88
CA ASP A 349 -12.61 6.50 -3.25
C ASP A 349 -13.34 7.56 -2.41
N HIS A 350 -14.68 7.58 -2.49
CA HIS A 350 -15.56 8.53 -1.79
C HIS A 350 -15.33 10.01 -2.12
N VAL A 351 -14.71 10.31 -3.29
CA VAL A 351 -14.53 11.67 -3.78
C VAL A 351 -15.86 12.24 -4.25
N GLY A 352 -16.14 13.49 -3.89
CA GLY A 352 -17.40 14.17 -4.16
C GLY A 352 -18.15 14.54 -2.89
N VAL A 353 -19.40 14.98 -3.05
CA VAL A 353 -20.32 15.33 -1.95
C VAL A 353 -21.32 14.21 -1.77
N HIS A 354 -21.44 13.69 -0.56
CA HIS A 354 -22.31 12.56 -0.25
C HIS A 354 -23.02 12.78 1.08
N GLN A 355 -24.29 12.35 1.16
CA GLN A 355 -25.08 12.47 2.37
C GLN A 355 -24.76 11.34 3.35
N GLN A 356 -24.64 11.68 4.65
CA GLN A 356 -24.51 10.75 5.75
C GLN A 356 -25.89 10.27 6.25
N GLN A 357 -25.92 9.18 7.02
CA GLN A 357 -27.16 8.65 7.58
C GLN A 357 -27.87 9.59 8.57
N ASP A 358 -27.15 10.53 9.20
CA ASP A 358 -27.69 11.54 10.11
C ASP A 358 -28.21 12.80 9.40
N GLY A 359 -28.19 12.83 8.06
CA GLY A 359 -28.63 13.94 7.22
C GLY A 359 -27.57 14.97 6.91
N LYS A 360 -26.42 14.96 7.57
CA LYS A 360 -25.25 15.76 7.23
C LYS A 360 -24.58 15.24 5.97
N PHE A 361 -23.44 15.83 5.61
CA PHE A 361 -22.68 15.47 4.42
C PHE A 361 -21.22 15.18 4.76
N TYR A 362 -20.59 14.33 3.96
CA TYR A 362 -19.15 14.29 3.84
C TYR A 362 -18.70 14.76 2.47
N VAL A 363 -17.54 15.39 2.44
CA VAL A 363 -16.93 15.96 1.23
C VAL A 363 -15.58 15.30 1.01
N GLY A 364 -15.49 14.48 -0.03
CA GLY A 364 -14.25 13.79 -0.43
C GLY A 364 -13.51 14.57 -1.50
N PHE A 365 -12.18 14.58 -1.43
CA PHE A 365 -11.33 15.34 -2.35
C PHE A 365 -10.05 14.61 -2.72
N ALA A 366 -9.52 14.95 -3.91
CA ALA A 366 -8.37 14.29 -4.52
C ALA A 366 -7.16 15.23 -4.60
N PRO A 367 -6.18 15.11 -3.69
CA PRO A 367 -4.85 15.69 -3.91
C PRO A 367 -4.14 14.97 -5.07
N ARG A 368 -3.17 15.64 -5.70
CA ARG A 368 -2.40 15.03 -6.81
C ARG A 368 -1.55 13.88 -6.28
N VAL A 369 -1.80 12.67 -6.76
CA VAL A 369 -1.08 11.43 -6.39
C VAL A 369 -0.86 11.25 -4.89
N GLY A 370 -1.75 11.79 -4.06
CA GLY A 370 -1.67 11.71 -2.60
C GLY A 370 -0.55 12.53 -1.97
N ARG A 371 0.10 13.45 -2.68
CA ARG A 371 1.10 14.36 -2.08
C ARG A 371 0.41 15.60 -1.52
N VAL A 372 0.69 15.89 -0.25
CA VAL A 372 0.17 17.06 0.47
C VAL A 372 1.31 17.62 1.33
N ASP A 373 1.50 18.93 1.36
CA ASP A 373 2.43 19.55 2.30
C ASP A 373 1.80 19.79 3.67
N GLY A 374 2.65 20.04 4.68
CA GLY A 374 2.21 20.24 6.04
C GLY A 374 1.30 21.46 6.21
N ALA A 375 1.59 22.56 5.51
CA ALA A 375 0.79 23.76 5.54
C ALA A 375 -0.62 23.51 4.96
N THR A 376 -0.73 22.71 3.91
CA THR A 376 -2.01 22.29 3.33
C THR A 376 -2.78 21.39 4.30
N LEU A 377 -2.13 20.45 4.99
CA LEU A 377 -2.78 19.61 6.01
C LEU A 377 -3.39 20.46 7.15
N THR A 378 -2.66 21.47 7.61
CA THR A 378 -3.17 22.42 8.61
C THR A 378 -4.37 23.20 8.09
N LYS A 379 -4.31 23.69 6.84
CA LYS A 379 -5.45 24.39 6.22
C LYS A 379 -6.67 23.50 6.03
N ILE A 380 -6.49 22.21 5.73
CA ILE A 380 -7.62 21.26 5.68
C ILE A 380 -8.29 21.16 7.05
N ALA A 381 -7.52 21.09 8.14
CA ALA A 381 -8.07 21.09 9.48
C ALA A 381 -8.83 22.42 9.79
N ASP A 382 -8.25 23.57 9.39
CA ASP A 382 -8.91 24.88 9.53
C ASP A 382 -10.24 24.94 8.77
N VAL A 383 -10.28 24.48 7.51
CA VAL A 383 -11.50 24.41 6.71
C VAL A 383 -12.55 23.55 7.39
N ALA A 384 -12.20 22.37 7.90
CA ALA A 384 -13.12 21.50 8.60
C ALA A 384 -13.72 22.19 9.84
N GLU A 385 -12.88 22.75 10.71
CA GLU A 385 -13.30 23.43 11.95
C GLU A 385 -14.17 24.67 11.68
N GLN A 386 -13.80 25.49 10.70
CA GLN A 386 -14.59 26.69 10.32
C GLN A 386 -16.01 26.35 9.85
N HIS A 387 -16.22 25.11 9.37
CA HIS A 387 -17.52 24.63 8.91
C HIS A 387 -18.15 23.60 9.86
N GLY A 388 -17.70 23.56 11.13
CA GLY A 388 -18.33 22.79 12.20
C GLY A 388 -17.94 21.31 12.25
N SER A 389 -16.96 20.87 11.46
CA SER A 389 -16.46 19.51 11.50
C SER A 389 -15.22 19.38 12.38
N ALA A 390 -15.14 18.28 13.13
CA ALA A 390 -13.96 17.90 13.90
C ALA A 390 -13.34 16.58 13.41
N ARG A 391 -13.88 15.96 12.36
CA ARG A 391 -13.53 14.61 11.91
C ARG A 391 -13.16 14.55 10.43
N LEU A 392 -12.10 13.82 10.15
CA LEU A 392 -11.62 13.54 8.79
C LEU A 392 -11.32 12.05 8.65
N ARG A 393 -11.21 11.59 7.40
CA ARG A 393 -10.73 10.24 7.07
C ARG A 393 -9.72 10.31 5.92
N THR A 394 -8.71 9.47 6.00
CA THR A 394 -7.89 9.10 4.84
C THR A 394 -8.50 7.88 4.16
N THR A 395 -8.38 7.78 2.83
CA THR A 395 -8.92 6.64 2.06
C THR A 395 -7.83 5.68 1.59
N ALA A 396 -8.22 4.48 1.20
CA ALA A 396 -7.33 3.50 0.60
C ALA A 396 -6.85 3.88 -0.83
N GLU A 397 -7.33 5.00 -1.36
CA GLU A 397 -7.01 5.49 -2.71
C GLU A 397 -6.19 6.80 -2.70
N GLN A 398 -5.41 7.06 -1.60
CA GLN A 398 -4.62 8.28 -1.41
C GLN A 398 -5.45 9.57 -1.46
N LYS A 399 -6.70 9.53 -0.96
CA LYS A 399 -7.63 10.64 -0.88
C LYS A 399 -7.95 10.94 0.58
N MET A 400 -8.71 12.01 0.82
CA MET A 400 -9.26 12.35 2.13
C MET A 400 -10.71 12.78 2.02
N ILE A 401 -11.42 12.67 3.13
CA ILE A 401 -12.79 13.17 3.29
C ILE A 401 -12.91 13.98 4.58
N VAL A 402 -13.70 15.06 4.53
CA VAL A 402 -14.16 15.84 5.69
C VAL A 402 -15.57 15.39 5.99
N LEU A 403 -15.88 15.11 7.25
CA LEU A 403 -17.17 14.58 7.70
C LEU A 403 -18.05 15.65 8.32
N ASP A 404 -19.32 15.32 8.59
CA ASP A 404 -20.24 16.05 9.46
C ASP A 404 -20.57 17.49 9.00
N ILE A 405 -20.56 17.74 7.71
CA ILE A 405 -20.85 19.06 7.14
C ILE A 405 -22.36 19.27 7.02
N GLU A 406 -22.87 20.37 7.59
CA GLU A 406 -24.27 20.75 7.44
C GLU A 406 -24.59 21.13 5.99
N ALA A 407 -25.81 20.90 5.54
CA ALA A 407 -26.21 21.08 4.15
C ALA A 407 -25.94 22.48 3.59
N ASP A 408 -26.12 23.51 4.42
CA ASP A 408 -25.89 24.91 4.05
C ASP A 408 -24.40 25.30 4.02
N GLN A 409 -23.51 24.48 4.53
CA GLN A 409 -22.06 24.67 4.54
C GLN A 409 -21.33 23.95 3.40
N VAL A 410 -21.99 23.03 2.69
CA VAL A 410 -21.37 22.15 1.69
C VAL A 410 -20.67 22.97 0.59
N ASP A 411 -21.34 23.93 -0.01
CA ASP A 411 -20.77 24.73 -1.12
C ASP A 411 -19.55 25.53 -0.66
N SER A 412 -19.57 26.03 0.58
CA SER A 412 -18.46 26.79 1.17
C SER A 412 -17.24 25.89 1.41
N VAL A 413 -17.44 24.68 1.94
CA VAL A 413 -16.38 23.67 2.12
C VAL A 413 -15.77 23.27 0.77
N VAL A 414 -16.61 23.01 -0.23
CA VAL A 414 -16.16 22.68 -1.59
C VAL A 414 -15.30 23.80 -2.16
N ALA A 415 -15.76 25.05 -2.08
CA ALA A 415 -15.01 26.21 -2.57
C ALA A 415 -13.66 26.38 -1.84
N ALA A 416 -13.64 26.20 -0.52
CA ALA A 416 -12.42 26.29 0.28
C ALA A 416 -11.38 25.19 -0.07
N LEU A 417 -11.82 23.96 -0.27
CA LEU A 417 -10.96 22.84 -0.67
C LEU A 417 -10.43 23.04 -2.11
N GLU A 418 -11.28 23.45 -3.05
CA GLU A 418 -10.89 23.74 -4.43
C GLU A 418 -9.86 24.87 -4.51
N ALA A 419 -9.95 25.89 -3.64
CA ALA A 419 -8.97 26.97 -3.55
C ALA A 419 -7.56 26.49 -3.08
N LEU A 420 -7.48 25.33 -2.43
CA LEU A 420 -6.24 24.66 -2.05
C LEU A 420 -5.76 23.65 -3.10
N ASP A 421 -6.32 23.65 -4.30
CA ASP A 421 -6.10 22.63 -5.34
C ASP A 421 -6.45 21.20 -4.87
N LEU A 422 -7.38 21.06 -3.93
CA LEU A 422 -7.92 19.79 -3.46
C LEU A 422 -9.27 19.55 -4.15
N ARG A 423 -9.23 18.84 -5.27
CA ARG A 423 -10.39 18.72 -6.17
C ARG A 423 -11.49 17.82 -5.60
N VAL A 424 -12.67 18.39 -5.41
CA VAL A 424 -13.89 17.66 -5.04
C VAL A 424 -14.58 17.09 -6.29
N LYS A 425 -14.42 17.76 -7.43
CA LYS A 425 -14.89 17.30 -8.76
C LYS A 425 -13.69 17.14 -9.71
N PRO A 426 -12.77 16.20 -9.44
CA PRO A 426 -11.60 15.99 -10.29
C PRO A 426 -11.96 15.34 -11.61
N SER A 427 -11.08 15.48 -12.61
CA SER A 427 -11.09 14.65 -13.81
C SER A 427 -10.93 13.16 -13.42
N PRO A 428 -11.35 12.21 -14.27
CA PRO A 428 -11.07 10.78 -14.05
C PRO A 428 -9.58 10.49 -13.88
N PHE A 429 -8.71 11.21 -14.59
CA PHE A 429 -7.27 11.08 -14.50
C PHE A 429 -6.74 11.47 -13.13
N ARG A 430 -7.13 12.62 -12.60
CA ARG A 430 -6.73 13.04 -11.25
C ARG A 430 -7.34 12.15 -10.17
N ARG A 431 -8.59 11.76 -10.33
CA ARG A 431 -9.29 10.88 -9.41
C ARG A 431 -8.67 9.48 -9.36
N GLY A 432 -8.39 8.90 -10.51
CA GLY A 432 -7.94 7.51 -10.64
C GLY A 432 -6.43 7.31 -10.56
N THR A 433 -5.60 8.37 -10.58
CA THR A 433 -4.14 8.19 -10.55
C THR A 433 -3.60 8.08 -9.13
N MET A 434 -2.80 7.02 -8.92
CA MET A 434 -2.09 6.76 -7.67
C MET A 434 -0.61 6.45 -7.93
N ALA A 435 0.29 6.97 -7.08
CA ALA A 435 1.72 6.75 -7.21
C ALA A 435 2.36 6.31 -5.88
N CYS A 436 3.35 5.41 -5.96
CA CYS A 436 4.22 5.12 -4.81
C CYS A 436 5.23 6.24 -4.59
N THR A 437 6.06 6.12 -3.55
CA THR A 437 7.07 7.14 -3.21
C THR A 437 8.11 7.41 -4.31
N GLY A 438 8.46 6.39 -5.14
CA GLY A 438 9.41 6.56 -6.24
C GLY A 438 10.86 6.73 -5.85
N ILE A 439 11.71 7.09 -6.84
CA ILE A 439 13.15 7.17 -6.69
C ILE A 439 13.58 8.35 -5.80
N GLU A 440 12.73 9.33 -5.63
CA GLU A 440 13.00 10.50 -4.79
C GLU A 440 13.42 10.10 -3.37
N PHE A 441 12.76 9.10 -2.77
CA PHE A 441 13.05 8.68 -1.39
C PHE A 441 13.23 7.17 -1.22
N CYS A 442 12.74 6.33 -2.16
CA CYS A 442 12.75 4.89 -1.97
C CYS A 442 14.03 4.24 -2.55
N LYS A 443 14.79 3.55 -1.70
CA LYS A 443 16.03 2.84 -2.13
C LYS A 443 15.80 1.71 -3.12
N LEU A 444 14.57 1.20 -3.21
CA LEU A 444 14.23 0.09 -4.11
C LEU A 444 13.69 0.58 -5.47
N ALA A 445 13.44 1.88 -5.61
CA ALA A 445 12.91 2.44 -6.83
C ALA A 445 13.98 2.60 -7.91
N ILE A 446 13.52 2.50 -9.16
CA ILE A 446 14.34 2.61 -10.38
C ILE A 446 13.96 3.88 -11.13
N VAL A 447 12.71 4.35 -10.98
CA VAL A 447 12.16 5.49 -11.71
C VAL A 447 11.41 6.45 -10.78
N GLU A 448 11.24 7.69 -11.26
CA GLU A 448 10.36 8.68 -10.63
C GLU A 448 8.88 8.27 -10.78
N THR A 449 8.07 8.60 -9.77
CA THR A 449 6.65 8.23 -9.78
C THR A 449 5.70 9.37 -9.44
N LYS A 450 5.91 10.10 -8.34
CA LYS A 450 4.96 11.14 -7.91
C LYS A 450 4.98 12.36 -8.83
N ALA A 451 6.15 12.90 -9.13
CA ALA A 451 6.27 14.01 -10.08
C ALA A 451 5.83 13.57 -11.49
N ARG A 452 6.16 12.34 -11.88
CA ARG A 452 5.72 11.77 -13.15
C ARG A 452 4.20 11.61 -13.21
N GLY A 453 3.58 11.12 -12.15
CA GLY A 453 2.11 10.97 -12.06
C GLY A 453 1.39 12.31 -12.10
N ALA A 454 1.90 13.33 -11.40
CA ALA A 454 1.35 14.68 -11.43
C ALA A 454 1.42 15.30 -12.85
N SER A 455 2.59 15.19 -13.50
CA SER A 455 2.77 15.65 -14.89
C SER A 455 1.87 14.88 -15.88
N LEU A 456 1.70 13.57 -15.69
CA LEU A 456 0.81 12.77 -16.53
C LEU A 456 -0.65 13.21 -16.40
N ILE A 457 -1.12 13.50 -15.19
CA ILE A 457 -2.46 14.04 -14.95
C ILE A 457 -2.66 15.33 -15.75
N ASP A 458 -1.74 16.30 -15.60
CA ASP A 458 -1.83 17.59 -16.28
C ASP A 458 -1.88 17.44 -17.81
N GLU A 459 -1.06 16.54 -18.37
CA GLU A 459 -1.03 16.27 -19.81
C GLU A 459 -2.33 15.62 -20.30
N LEU A 460 -2.86 14.62 -19.56
CA LEU A 460 -4.09 13.94 -19.96
C LEU A 460 -5.33 14.84 -19.81
N GLU A 461 -5.41 15.66 -18.76
CA GLU A 461 -6.47 16.66 -18.61
C GLU A 461 -6.51 17.67 -19.77
N ARG A 462 -5.33 18.05 -20.26
CA ARG A 462 -5.21 18.97 -21.40
C ARG A 462 -5.53 18.29 -22.75
N ARG A 463 -5.15 17.02 -22.94
CA ARG A 463 -5.28 16.28 -24.20
C ARG A 463 -6.65 15.65 -24.37
N LEU A 464 -7.26 15.20 -23.29
CA LEU A 464 -8.53 14.47 -23.26
C LEU A 464 -9.53 15.13 -22.29
N PRO A 465 -9.88 16.43 -22.48
CA PRO A 465 -10.71 17.18 -21.54
C PRO A 465 -12.13 16.63 -21.40
N GLU A 466 -12.64 15.94 -22.42
CA GLU A 466 -14.00 15.38 -22.43
C GLU A 466 -14.08 13.94 -21.92
N PHE A 467 -12.94 13.31 -21.58
CA PHE A 467 -12.93 11.94 -21.06
C PHE A 467 -13.60 11.89 -19.69
N ALA A 468 -14.65 11.07 -19.55
CA ALA A 468 -15.48 11.01 -18.34
C ALA A 468 -15.54 9.64 -17.68
N GLU A 469 -15.00 8.60 -18.33
CA GLU A 469 -15.10 7.23 -17.82
C GLU A 469 -14.16 6.97 -16.62
N PRO A 470 -14.57 6.15 -15.65
CA PRO A 470 -13.70 5.74 -14.58
C PRO A 470 -12.47 4.99 -15.09
N LEU A 471 -11.29 5.47 -14.75
CA LEU A 471 -10.01 4.90 -15.15
C LEU A 471 -8.99 5.01 -14.01
N THR A 472 -8.36 3.90 -13.65
CA THR A 472 -7.30 3.88 -12.64
C THR A 472 -5.92 3.77 -13.30
N ILE A 473 -4.99 4.68 -12.92
CA ILE A 473 -3.60 4.68 -13.40
C ILE A 473 -2.68 4.57 -12.19
N ASN A 474 -2.02 3.43 -12.02
CA ASN A 474 -1.17 3.19 -10.85
C ASN A 474 0.31 3.14 -11.24
N ILE A 475 1.13 4.00 -10.61
CA ILE A 475 2.54 4.18 -10.96
C ILE A 475 3.45 3.68 -9.85
N ASN A 476 4.34 2.74 -10.18
CA ASN A 476 5.29 2.14 -9.25
C ASN A 476 6.73 2.30 -9.72
N GLY A 477 7.61 2.70 -8.79
CA GLY A 477 9.04 2.84 -9.07
C GLY A 477 9.82 1.53 -9.19
N CYS A 478 9.21 0.37 -8.84
CA CYS A 478 9.87 -0.94 -8.84
C CYS A 478 8.85 -2.09 -8.82
N PRO A 479 9.28 -3.38 -8.88
CA PRO A 479 8.37 -4.54 -8.87
C PRO A 479 7.59 -4.80 -7.56
N ASN A 480 7.80 -4.01 -6.49
CA ASN A 480 7.14 -4.27 -5.19
C ASN A 480 5.65 -3.95 -5.16
N ALA A 481 5.12 -3.25 -6.16
CA ALA A 481 3.69 -2.95 -6.33
C ALA A 481 3.06 -2.23 -5.12
N CYS A 482 3.75 -1.21 -4.60
CA CYS A 482 3.25 -0.41 -3.49
C CYS A 482 2.01 0.41 -3.87
N ALA A 483 1.90 0.83 -5.14
CA ALA A 483 0.72 1.48 -5.70
C ALA A 483 -0.16 0.52 -6.54
N ARG A 484 -0.19 -0.77 -6.23
CA ARG A 484 -1.16 -1.76 -6.74
C ARG A 484 -1.22 -1.95 -8.25
N ILE A 485 -0.13 -1.79 -8.98
CA ILE A 485 -0.07 -1.81 -10.46
C ILE A 485 -0.70 -3.04 -11.12
N GLN A 486 -0.77 -4.18 -10.45
CA GLN A 486 -1.33 -5.39 -11.05
C GLN A 486 -2.86 -5.40 -11.09
N VAL A 487 -3.52 -4.51 -10.34
CA VAL A 487 -4.98 -4.46 -10.20
C VAL A 487 -5.56 -3.09 -10.57
N ALA A 488 -4.84 -2.35 -11.41
CA ALA A 488 -5.31 -1.10 -12.00
C ALA A 488 -5.63 -1.29 -13.48
N ASP A 489 -6.50 -0.44 -14.02
CA ASP A 489 -6.79 -0.41 -15.47
C ASP A 489 -5.49 -0.21 -16.25
N ILE A 490 -4.65 0.76 -15.85
CA ILE A 490 -3.31 0.98 -16.38
C ILE A 490 -2.31 0.93 -15.23
N GLY A 491 -1.53 -0.14 -15.15
CA GLY A 491 -0.49 -0.33 -14.14
C GLY A 491 0.91 -0.15 -14.73
N LEU A 492 1.67 0.81 -14.20
CA LEU A 492 2.99 1.22 -14.68
C LEU A 492 4.07 0.72 -13.72
N LYS A 493 4.81 -0.32 -14.12
CA LYS A 493 5.92 -0.89 -13.34
C LYS A 493 7.25 -0.29 -13.79
N GLY A 494 7.86 0.53 -12.97
CA GLY A 494 9.15 1.16 -13.23
C GLY A 494 10.30 0.20 -13.50
N GLN A 495 11.06 0.48 -14.51
CA GLN A 495 12.27 -0.21 -14.93
C GLN A 495 13.09 0.67 -15.89
N LEU A 496 14.30 0.28 -16.21
CA LEU A 496 15.01 0.86 -17.34
C LEU A 496 14.52 0.23 -18.64
N VAL A 497 14.39 1.06 -19.66
CA VAL A 497 14.03 0.68 -21.03
C VAL A 497 15.04 1.30 -22.01
N LEU A 498 15.09 0.79 -23.24
CA LEU A 498 15.87 1.43 -24.29
C LEU A 498 15.00 2.48 -24.99
N ASP A 499 15.57 3.64 -25.23
CA ASP A 499 15.00 4.65 -26.13
C ASP A 499 15.33 4.31 -27.61
N ASP A 500 14.91 5.17 -28.53
CA ASP A 500 15.08 4.96 -29.97
C ASP A 500 16.57 5.02 -30.39
N ASP A 501 17.42 5.68 -29.61
CA ASP A 501 18.87 5.76 -29.82
C ASP A 501 19.63 4.59 -29.16
N GLY A 502 18.93 3.69 -28.47
CA GLY A 502 19.49 2.53 -27.76
C GLY A 502 20.06 2.84 -26.38
N ASN A 503 19.82 4.02 -25.82
CA ASN A 503 20.25 4.38 -24.47
C ASN A 503 19.29 3.81 -23.42
N GLN A 504 19.82 3.46 -22.25
CA GLN A 504 18.99 3.07 -21.11
C GLN A 504 18.42 4.33 -20.43
N VAL A 505 17.09 4.43 -20.44
CA VAL A 505 16.34 5.53 -19.84
C VAL A 505 15.27 5.01 -18.88
N GLU A 506 14.76 5.88 -18.00
CA GLU A 506 13.60 5.55 -17.18
C GLU A 506 12.37 5.23 -18.04
N GLY A 507 11.64 4.19 -17.65
CA GLY A 507 10.43 3.80 -18.34
C GLY A 507 9.64 2.75 -17.56
N TYR A 508 8.65 2.17 -18.23
CA TYR A 508 7.68 1.30 -17.56
C TYR A 508 7.37 0.06 -18.39
N GLN A 509 7.23 -1.06 -17.70
CA GLN A 509 6.43 -2.18 -18.19
C GLN A 509 4.97 -1.93 -17.86
N VAL A 510 4.10 -2.01 -18.86
CA VAL A 510 2.67 -1.75 -18.69
C VAL A 510 1.91 -3.04 -18.36
N HIS A 511 0.94 -2.91 -17.47
CA HIS A 511 -0.07 -3.91 -17.12
C HIS A 511 -1.43 -3.29 -17.41
N LEU A 512 -2.29 -3.91 -18.19
CA LEU A 512 -3.57 -3.36 -18.63
C LEU A 512 -4.75 -4.21 -18.17
N GLY A 513 -5.85 -3.57 -17.80
CA GLY A 513 -7.10 -4.24 -17.47
C GLY A 513 -7.08 -5.02 -16.16
N GLY A 514 -6.28 -4.59 -15.17
CA GLY A 514 -6.40 -5.10 -13.80
C GLY A 514 -7.64 -4.51 -13.11
N ALA A 515 -8.23 -5.26 -12.19
CA ALA A 515 -9.43 -4.84 -11.46
C ALA A 515 -9.42 -5.34 -10.01
N LEU A 516 -10.17 -4.64 -9.17
CA LEU A 516 -10.56 -5.02 -7.82
C LEU A 516 -12.08 -5.22 -7.76
N GLY A 517 -12.60 -5.84 -6.71
CA GLY A 517 -13.99 -6.21 -6.55
C GLY A 517 -14.22 -7.68 -6.78
N LEU A 518 -15.46 -8.09 -6.94
CA LEU A 518 -15.78 -9.51 -7.13
C LEU A 518 -15.26 -10.06 -8.47
N GLU A 519 -15.02 -9.18 -9.45
CA GLU A 519 -14.36 -9.49 -10.73
C GLU A 519 -12.85 -9.21 -10.70
N ALA A 520 -12.25 -9.22 -9.50
CA ALA A 520 -10.84 -8.90 -9.33
C ALA A 520 -9.94 -9.78 -10.20
N GLY A 521 -9.01 -9.14 -10.90
CA GLY A 521 -8.08 -9.79 -11.82
C GLY A 521 -6.78 -9.02 -11.97
N PHE A 522 -5.74 -9.72 -12.41
CA PHE A 522 -4.45 -9.09 -12.69
C PHE A 522 -4.37 -8.59 -14.13
N GLY A 523 -3.85 -7.37 -14.27
CA GLY A 523 -3.64 -6.76 -15.58
C GLY A 523 -2.78 -7.61 -16.52
N ARG A 524 -3.20 -7.65 -17.77
CA ARG A 524 -2.51 -8.29 -18.89
C ARG A 524 -1.21 -7.57 -19.20
N LYS A 525 -0.17 -8.31 -19.52
CA LYS A 525 1.10 -7.79 -20.02
C LYS A 525 1.19 -8.06 -21.52
N VAL A 526 1.19 -7.01 -22.31
CA VAL A 526 1.48 -7.16 -23.75
C VAL A 526 2.96 -7.45 -23.93
N ARG A 527 3.26 -8.47 -24.73
CA ARG A 527 4.65 -8.92 -24.94
C ARG A 527 5.47 -7.82 -25.64
N GLY A 528 6.60 -7.47 -25.04
CA GLY A 528 7.50 -6.47 -25.61
C GLY A 528 7.11 -5.01 -25.33
N LEU A 529 5.88 -4.76 -24.87
CA LEU A 529 5.41 -3.42 -24.57
C LEU A 529 6.17 -2.81 -23.38
N LYS A 530 6.96 -1.81 -23.68
CA LYS A 530 7.69 -0.99 -22.74
C LYS A 530 7.59 0.46 -23.20
N VAL A 531 7.35 1.36 -22.27
CA VAL A 531 7.14 2.77 -22.58
C VAL A 531 8.20 3.59 -21.85
N THR A 532 8.88 4.49 -22.55
CA THR A 532 9.79 5.45 -21.90
C THR A 532 8.99 6.42 -21.04
N SER A 533 9.61 7.00 -20.01
CA SER A 533 8.97 8.04 -19.20
C SER A 533 8.54 9.25 -20.03
N ALA A 534 9.30 9.60 -21.07
CA ALA A 534 8.96 10.69 -21.99
C ALA A 534 7.75 10.37 -22.88
N GLY A 535 7.66 9.14 -23.41
CA GLY A 535 6.57 8.70 -24.28
C GLY A 535 5.29 8.27 -23.54
N LEU A 536 5.28 8.36 -22.20
CA LEU A 536 4.15 7.89 -21.41
C LEU A 536 2.82 8.62 -21.68
N PRO A 537 2.78 9.97 -21.79
CA PRO A 537 1.55 10.68 -22.13
C PRO A 537 0.96 10.24 -23.48
N ASP A 538 1.79 10.13 -24.50
CA ASP A 538 1.37 9.73 -25.86
C ASP A 538 0.83 8.30 -25.88
N TYR A 539 1.44 7.41 -25.11
CA TYR A 539 0.99 6.04 -24.97
C TYR A 539 -0.39 5.95 -24.28
N VAL A 540 -0.55 6.64 -23.14
CA VAL A 540 -1.81 6.58 -22.39
C VAL A 540 -2.95 7.23 -23.17
N GLU A 541 -2.71 8.39 -23.79
CA GLU A 541 -3.68 9.04 -24.70
C GLU A 541 -4.17 8.07 -25.78
N ARG A 542 -3.24 7.44 -26.49
CA ARG A 542 -3.57 6.50 -27.56
C ARG A 542 -4.43 5.33 -27.09
N VAL A 543 -4.08 4.70 -25.97
CA VAL A 543 -4.82 3.54 -25.45
C VAL A 543 -6.20 3.96 -24.94
N VAL A 544 -6.32 5.11 -24.29
CA VAL A 544 -7.59 5.66 -23.80
C VAL A 544 -8.50 6.03 -24.98
N THR A 545 -7.98 6.68 -26.01
CA THR A 545 -8.74 7.03 -27.22
C THR A 545 -9.27 5.76 -27.92
N ARG A 546 -8.43 4.73 -28.06
CA ARG A 546 -8.88 3.45 -28.63
C ARG A 546 -9.95 2.75 -27.81
N PHE A 547 -9.86 2.85 -26.48
CA PHE A 547 -10.90 2.35 -25.60
C PHE A 547 -12.23 3.08 -25.88
N GLU A 548 -12.24 4.42 -25.96
CA GLU A 548 -13.46 5.20 -26.26
C GLU A 548 -14.06 4.84 -27.62
N GLU A 549 -13.21 4.62 -28.64
CA GLU A 549 -13.65 4.28 -29.99
C GLU A 549 -14.20 2.86 -30.13
N GLN A 550 -13.73 1.90 -29.28
CA GLN A 550 -14.00 0.48 -29.48
C GLN A 550 -14.87 -0.14 -28.39
N ARG A 551 -15.08 0.56 -27.27
CA ARG A 551 -15.87 0.02 -26.16
C ARG A 551 -17.34 -0.19 -26.54
N GLU A 552 -17.94 -1.21 -25.97
CA GLU A 552 -19.39 -1.41 -25.98
C GLU A 552 -20.07 -0.50 -24.95
N ASP A 553 -21.39 -0.32 -25.10
CA ASP A 553 -22.15 0.53 -24.16
C ASP A 553 -22.05 0.00 -22.72
N GLY A 554 -21.63 0.89 -21.80
CA GLY A 554 -21.38 0.53 -20.40
C GLY A 554 -20.14 -0.34 -20.13
N GLU A 555 -19.35 -0.68 -21.16
CA GLU A 555 -18.16 -1.50 -21.01
C GLU A 555 -17.04 -0.74 -20.28
N ARG A 556 -16.46 -1.36 -19.24
CA ARG A 556 -15.33 -0.81 -18.49
C ARG A 556 -14.00 -1.15 -19.16
N PHE A 557 -12.97 -0.34 -18.90
CA PHE A 557 -11.64 -0.49 -19.48
C PHE A 557 -11.07 -1.91 -19.30
N ALA A 558 -11.19 -2.51 -18.11
CA ALA A 558 -10.69 -3.85 -17.85
C ALA A 558 -11.38 -4.93 -18.71
N ALA A 559 -12.68 -4.81 -18.96
CA ALA A 559 -13.44 -5.73 -19.81
C ALA A 559 -13.01 -5.57 -21.28
N TRP A 560 -12.91 -4.33 -21.77
CA TRP A 560 -12.39 -4.04 -23.12
C TRP A 560 -10.99 -4.63 -23.34
N VAL A 561 -10.06 -4.43 -22.41
CA VAL A 561 -8.70 -5.03 -22.48
C VAL A 561 -8.76 -6.55 -22.59
N GLY A 562 -9.72 -7.20 -21.94
CA GLY A 562 -9.91 -8.65 -22.00
C GLY A 562 -10.13 -9.17 -23.41
N ARG A 563 -10.82 -8.40 -24.29
CA ARG A 563 -11.14 -8.76 -25.69
C ARG A 563 -10.28 -8.04 -26.74
N ALA A 564 -9.61 -6.94 -26.36
CA ALA A 564 -8.78 -6.17 -27.28
C ALA A 564 -7.57 -6.97 -27.79
N LYS A 565 -7.15 -6.69 -29.02
CA LYS A 565 -5.94 -7.27 -29.60
C LYS A 565 -4.69 -6.58 -29.08
N ASP A 566 -3.53 -7.26 -29.14
CA ASP A 566 -2.25 -6.67 -28.73
C ASP A 566 -1.90 -5.38 -29.50
N GLU A 567 -2.34 -5.28 -30.76
CA GLU A 567 -2.17 -4.10 -31.61
C GLU A 567 -2.95 -2.88 -31.11
N ASP A 568 -4.12 -3.08 -30.52
CA ASP A 568 -4.93 -2.01 -29.93
C ASP A 568 -4.35 -1.51 -28.60
N LEU A 569 -3.58 -2.34 -27.93
CA LEU A 569 -2.99 -2.09 -26.62
C LEU A 569 -1.53 -1.59 -26.68
N SER A 570 -0.93 -1.52 -27.88
CA SER A 570 0.49 -1.18 -28.09
C SER A 570 0.74 0.28 -28.43
#